data_6cce3cd10f21988318a5a721f03fcdb9
#
_entry.id   6cce3cd10f21988318a5a721f03fcdb9
#
_cell.length_a   1.000
_cell.length_b   1.000
_cell.length_c   1.000
_cell.angle_alpha   90.00
_cell.angle_beta   90.00
_cell.angle_gamma   90.00
#
_symmetry.space_group_name_H-M   'P 1'
#
loop_
_entity.id
_entity.type
_entity.pdbx_description
1 polymer ?
#
loop_
_entity_poly.entity_id
_entity_poly.type
_entity_poly.pdbx_seq_one_letter_code
_entity_poly.pdbx_strand_id
1 'polypeptide(L)'
;RVDGSPFAAEEPDGKLNYWGYTRGYYFAPKCAYSSGPVREPEREFKDMVKALHRAGLELVLELFFDGKEAPSYVLDVVRFWAQEYHVDGVRLVGYAPVKLLGEDPYLSRLKLLAPGWDGVEPGQEKHLAEYNDGFMMDMRSFLKGDEDQLNRLVYHIRHNPGQVGVVNYMANTNGFTLMDMVSYDRKHNEANGEDNRDGTDYNLSWNCGEEGPSRKKRVIRMRKQQLRNAMVLLFLSQGTPLIMAGDEFGRTRKGNNNAYCQDNEISWIN
;
A
#
# COMPACT_ATOMS: atom_id res chain seq x y z
N ARG A 1 8.40 -0.71 8.61
CA ARG A 1 7.45 -0.65 9.74
C ARG A 1 8.12 -0.09 10.96
N VAL A 2 7.43 0.80 11.61
CA VAL A 2 7.87 1.45 12.84
C VAL A 2 7.08 0.80 13.97
N ASP A 3 7.75 0.00 14.77
CA ASP A 3 7.17 -0.60 15.94
C ASP A 3 8.29 -0.89 16.94
N GLY A 4 8.30 -0.16 18.03
CA GLY A 4 9.25 -0.39 19.14
C GLY A 4 8.91 -1.60 19.99
N SER A 5 7.80 -2.27 19.74
CA SER A 5 7.54 -3.56 20.34
C SER A 5 8.45 -4.61 19.72
N PRO A 6 9.18 -5.40 20.50
CA PRO A 6 9.93 -6.54 19.97
C PRO A 6 9.02 -7.62 19.37
N PHE A 7 7.72 -7.52 19.60
CA PHE A 7 6.71 -8.44 19.13
C PHE A 7 5.74 -7.70 18.22
N ALA A 8 5.25 -8.35 17.15
CA ALA A 8 4.06 -7.91 16.47
C ALA A 8 2.92 -7.81 17.50
N ALA A 9 2.06 -6.82 17.38
CA ALA A 9 0.92 -6.71 18.28
C ALA A 9 0.08 -7.99 18.15
N GLU A 10 -0.18 -8.63 19.29
CA GLU A 10 -1.10 -9.74 19.35
C GLU A 10 -2.52 -9.17 19.31
N GLU A 11 -3.32 -9.66 18.39
CA GLU A 11 -4.75 -9.41 18.40
C GLU A 11 -5.41 -10.17 19.58
N PRO A 12 -6.60 -9.77 20.03
CA PRO A 12 -7.26 -10.39 21.18
C PRO A 12 -7.45 -11.92 21.08
N ASP A 13 -7.41 -12.46 19.87
CA ASP A 13 -7.51 -13.89 19.58
C ASP A 13 -6.15 -14.62 19.47
N GLY A 14 -5.06 -13.97 19.85
CA GLY A 14 -3.70 -14.51 19.82
C GLY A 14 -3.03 -14.48 18.45
N LYS A 15 -3.62 -13.83 17.44
CA LYS A 15 -3.01 -13.66 16.14
C LYS A 15 -2.00 -12.50 16.16
N LEU A 16 -0.96 -12.62 15.36
CA LEU A 16 0.01 -11.56 15.18
C LEU A 16 -0.44 -10.63 14.06
N ASN A 17 -0.58 -9.33 14.34
CA ASN A 17 -0.79 -8.33 13.31
C ASN A 17 0.53 -8.06 12.58
N TYR A 18 0.79 -8.85 11.56
CA TYR A 18 1.99 -8.78 10.72
C TYR A 18 2.10 -7.45 9.96
N TRP A 19 0.98 -6.82 9.60
CA TRP A 19 1.00 -5.53 8.91
C TRP A 19 1.36 -4.37 9.84
N GLY A 20 1.08 -4.48 11.14
CA GLY A 20 1.42 -3.45 12.11
C GLY A 20 0.57 -2.19 12.00
N TYR A 21 -0.67 -2.27 11.51
CA TYR A 21 -1.64 -1.17 11.55
C TYR A 21 -2.26 -1.08 12.93
N THR A 22 -1.41 -0.92 13.92
CA THR A 22 -1.75 -0.75 15.32
C THR A 22 -0.94 0.39 15.90
N ARG A 23 -1.36 0.90 17.05
CA ARG A 23 -0.60 1.90 17.77
C ARG A 23 0.74 1.31 18.22
N GLY A 24 1.85 1.99 17.88
CA GLY A 24 3.20 1.52 18.18
C GLY A 24 4.09 2.59 18.84
N TYR A 25 5.36 2.27 18.98
CA TYR A 25 6.40 3.22 19.39
C TYR A 25 6.98 3.87 18.13
N TYR A 26 6.43 5.01 17.75
CA TYR A 26 6.70 5.64 16.48
C TYR A 26 8.13 6.14 16.27
N PHE A 27 8.95 6.23 17.31
CA PHE A 27 10.33 6.74 17.24
C PHE A 27 11.41 5.65 17.19
N ALA A 28 11.05 4.41 16.91
CA ALA A 28 12.00 3.30 16.87
C ALA A 28 11.73 2.33 15.72
N PRO A 29 12.77 1.84 15.00
CA PRO A 29 12.64 0.72 14.10
C PRO A 29 12.31 -0.57 14.85
N LYS A 30 11.61 -1.49 14.19
CA LYS A 30 11.22 -2.76 14.78
C LYS A 30 12.44 -3.66 15.01
N CYS A 31 12.74 -3.91 16.28
CA CYS A 31 13.90 -4.70 16.71
C CYS A 31 13.88 -6.14 16.14
N ALA A 32 12.68 -6.72 15.92
CA ALA A 32 12.55 -8.06 15.36
C ALA A 32 13.10 -8.21 13.93
N TYR A 33 13.31 -7.11 13.21
CA TYR A 33 13.86 -7.14 11.84
C TYR A 33 15.38 -6.92 11.81
N SER A 34 16.03 -6.78 12.96
CA SER A 34 17.49 -6.71 13.06
C SER A 34 18.11 -8.07 12.74
N SER A 35 19.15 -8.08 11.91
CA SER A 35 19.76 -9.30 11.37
C SER A 35 20.90 -9.85 12.22
N GLY A 36 21.50 -9.03 13.10
CA GLY A 36 22.68 -9.39 13.85
C GLY A 36 22.41 -10.07 15.21
N PRO A 37 23.40 -10.75 15.78
CA PRO A 37 23.33 -11.29 17.13
C PRO A 37 23.22 -10.20 18.20
N VAL A 38 23.82 -9.06 17.95
CA VAL A 38 23.61 -7.82 18.70
C VAL A 38 22.60 -7.00 17.89
N ARG A 39 21.40 -6.84 18.42
CA ARG A 39 20.34 -6.14 17.73
C ARG A 39 20.59 -4.63 17.76
N GLU A 40 20.92 -4.06 16.59
CA GLU A 40 21.13 -2.63 16.39
C GLU A 40 20.17 -2.10 15.30
N PRO A 41 18.83 -2.14 15.53
CA PRO A 41 17.85 -1.85 14.50
C PRO A 41 17.98 -0.44 13.94
N GLU A 42 18.38 0.52 14.74
CA GLU A 42 18.58 1.92 14.32
C GLU A 42 19.72 2.05 13.31
N ARG A 43 20.86 1.41 13.61
CA ARG A 43 22.02 1.41 12.73
C ARG A 43 21.75 0.68 11.43
N GLU A 44 21.16 -0.53 11.52
CA GLU A 44 20.83 -1.34 10.36
C GLU A 44 19.84 -0.61 9.44
N PHE A 45 18.85 0.07 10.01
CA PHE A 45 17.90 0.86 9.24
C PHE A 45 18.60 2.04 8.53
N LYS A 46 19.46 2.79 9.23
CA LYS A 46 20.25 3.88 8.63
C LYS A 46 21.18 3.38 7.53
N ASP A 47 21.79 2.22 7.69
CA ASP A 47 22.65 1.62 6.67
C ASP A 47 21.85 1.15 5.46
N MET A 48 20.65 0.62 5.65
CA MET A 48 19.70 0.30 4.57
C MET A 48 19.32 1.56 3.78
N VAL A 49 18.93 2.64 4.43
CA VAL A 49 18.59 3.91 3.77
C VAL A 49 19.76 4.42 2.93
N LYS A 50 20.98 4.43 3.49
CA LYS A 50 22.19 4.82 2.75
C LYS A 50 22.46 3.92 1.53
N ALA A 51 22.21 2.62 1.65
CA ALA A 51 22.38 1.70 0.53
C ALA A 51 21.38 1.96 -0.59
N LEU A 52 20.12 2.22 -0.24
CA LEU A 52 19.07 2.61 -1.19
C LEU A 52 19.42 3.92 -1.90
N HIS A 53 19.82 4.96 -1.16
CA HIS A 53 20.23 6.23 -1.76
C HIS A 53 21.43 6.10 -2.70
N ARG A 54 22.44 5.28 -2.35
CA ARG A 54 23.56 4.98 -3.26
C ARG A 54 23.11 4.29 -4.54
N ALA A 55 22.03 3.52 -4.49
CA ALA A 55 21.42 2.87 -5.66
C ALA A 55 20.47 3.81 -6.43
N GLY A 56 20.31 5.07 -6.01
CA GLY A 56 19.39 6.02 -6.63
C GLY A 56 17.90 5.74 -6.29
N LEU A 57 17.63 5.01 -5.22
CA LEU A 57 16.30 4.67 -4.76
C LEU A 57 15.91 5.54 -3.57
N GLU A 58 14.68 5.98 -3.55
CA GLU A 58 14.07 6.71 -2.42
C GLU A 58 13.31 5.74 -1.51
N LEU A 59 13.24 6.08 -0.24
CA LEU A 59 12.49 5.34 0.77
C LEU A 59 11.29 6.15 1.27
N VAL A 60 10.10 5.62 1.08
CA VAL A 60 8.86 6.15 1.66
C VAL A 60 8.39 5.24 2.78
N LEU A 61 8.25 5.80 3.98
CA LEU A 61 7.82 5.08 5.17
C LEU A 61 6.30 5.14 5.30
N GLU A 62 5.66 4.00 5.59
CA GLU A 62 4.24 3.98 5.90
C GLU A 62 4.03 4.04 7.41
N LEU A 63 3.27 5.04 7.88
CA LEU A 63 2.93 5.26 9.27
C LEU A 63 1.41 5.22 9.46
N PHE A 64 0.96 4.40 10.39
CA PHE A 64 -0.45 4.30 10.77
C PHE A 64 -0.72 5.06 12.06
N PHE A 65 -1.78 5.87 12.08
CA PHE A 65 -2.26 6.59 13.25
C PHE A 65 -3.73 6.26 13.50
N ASP A 66 -4.09 5.93 14.74
CA ASP A 66 -5.47 5.55 15.11
C ASP A 66 -6.37 6.73 15.48
N GLY A 67 -5.82 7.95 15.46
CA GLY A 67 -6.53 9.19 15.78
C GLY A 67 -6.56 9.55 17.26
N LYS A 68 -5.87 8.80 18.12
CA LYS A 68 -5.72 9.11 19.54
C LYS A 68 -4.46 9.91 19.83
N GLU A 69 -3.57 10.00 18.86
CA GLU A 69 -2.34 10.78 18.95
C GLU A 69 -2.63 12.27 18.82
N ALA A 70 -1.98 13.09 19.66
CA ALA A 70 -2.05 14.53 19.52
C ALA A 70 -1.45 14.97 18.16
N PRO A 71 -2.03 15.97 17.47
CA PRO A 71 -1.51 16.44 16.18
C PRO A 71 -0.02 16.82 16.21
N SER A 72 0.44 17.47 17.28
CA SER A 72 1.85 17.82 17.48
C SER A 72 2.74 16.58 17.58
N TYR A 73 2.27 15.52 18.23
CA TYR A 73 3.00 14.26 18.34
C TYR A 73 3.18 13.60 16.97
N VAL A 74 2.14 13.59 16.15
CA VAL A 74 2.21 13.07 14.76
C VAL A 74 3.22 13.86 13.94
N LEU A 75 3.23 15.20 14.07
CA LEU A 75 4.21 16.05 13.41
C LEU A 75 5.63 15.73 13.86
N ASP A 76 5.86 15.57 15.16
CA ASP A 76 7.17 15.21 15.71
C ASP A 76 7.65 13.85 15.20
N VAL A 77 6.76 12.87 15.10
CA VAL A 77 7.06 11.55 14.50
C VAL A 77 7.55 11.70 13.07
N VAL A 78 6.80 12.42 12.22
CA VAL A 78 7.18 12.57 10.80
C VAL A 78 8.51 13.32 10.66
N ARG A 79 8.70 14.39 11.43
CA ARG A 79 9.97 15.12 11.46
C ARG A 79 11.14 14.26 11.92
N PHE A 80 10.94 13.43 12.95
CA PHE A 80 11.96 12.51 13.47
C PHE A 80 12.49 11.57 12.38
N TRP A 81 11.60 10.91 11.63
CA TRP A 81 12.01 10.01 10.57
C TRP A 81 12.74 10.72 9.44
N ALA A 82 12.31 11.93 9.11
CA ALA A 82 13.00 12.76 8.13
C ALA A 82 14.39 13.19 8.60
N GLN A 83 14.53 13.57 9.87
CA GLN A 83 15.79 14.10 10.43
C GLN A 83 16.80 13.00 10.74
N GLU A 84 16.36 11.96 11.45
CA GLU A 84 17.26 10.93 11.98
C GLU A 84 17.60 9.85 10.97
N TYR A 85 16.66 9.53 10.09
CA TYR A 85 16.80 8.44 9.13
C TYR A 85 16.88 8.88 7.68
N HIS A 86 16.66 10.17 7.41
CA HIS A 86 16.68 10.74 6.06
C HIS A 86 15.77 10.00 5.08
N VAL A 87 14.57 9.63 5.54
CA VAL A 87 13.55 9.08 4.64
C VAL A 87 13.10 10.15 3.66
N ASP A 88 12.79 9.75 2.43
CA ASP A 88 12.42 10.67 1.34
C ASP A 88 10.93 10.99 1.33
N GLY A 89 10.15 10.21 2.04
CA GLY A 89 8.70 10.41 2.15
C GLY A 89 8.06 9.62 3.25
N VAL A 90 6.81 10.00 3.53
CA VAL A 90 5.93 9.29 4.47
C VAL A 90 4.56 9.10 3.83
N ARG A 91 4.06 7.87 3.87
CA ARG A 91 2.66 7.56 3.62
C ARG A 91 1.91 7.53 4.94
N LEU A 92 0.88 8.35 5.03
CA LEU A 92 0.00 8.46 6.19
C LEU A 92 -1.20 7.53 6.01
N VAL A 93 -1.44 6.67 7.00
CA VAL A 93 -2.57 5.72 7.01
C VAL A 93 -3.38 5.94 8.29
N GLY A 94 -4.69 5.83 8.21
CA GLY A 94 -5.59 6.10 9.33
C GLY A 94 -5.83 7.61 9.51
N TYR A 95 -5.81 8.09 10.74
CA TYR A 95 -6.07 9.48 11.07
C TYR A 95 -4.76 10.26 11.21
N ALA A 96 -4.50 11.17 10.27
CA ALA A 96 -3.37 12.08 10.36
C ALA A 96 -3.82 13.53 10.25
N PRO A 97 -3.16 14.48 10.93
CA PRO A 97 -3.45 15.90 10.83
C PRO A 97 -2.88 16.46 9.52
N VAL A 98 -3.49 16.09 8.38
CA VAL A 98 -2.96 16.36 7.03
C VAL A 98 -2.68 17.84 6.79
N LYS A 99 -3.54 18.74 7.27
CA LYS A 99 -3.32 20.17 7.15
C LYS A 99 -2.03 20.62 7.85
N LEU A 100 -1.84 20.21 9.10
CA LEU A 100 -0.64 20.55 9.88
C LEU A 100 0.64 20.02 9.22
N LEU A 101 0.57 18.81 8.68
CA LEU A 101 1.72 18.18 8.01
C LEU A 101 2.01 18.80 6.64
N GLY A 102 0.98 19.08 5.86
CA GLY A 102 1.11 19.66 4.51
C GLY A 102 1.60 21.11 4.51
N GLU A 103 1.27 21.87 5.56
CA GLU A 103 1.68 23.28 5.71
C GLU A 103 2.99 23.44 6.49
N ASP A 104 3.63 22.35 6.94
CA ASP A 104 4.85 22.42 7.75
C ASP A 104 6.08 22.74 6.87
N PRO A 105 6.78 23.86 7.12
CA PRO A 105 7.90 24.28 6.27
C PRO A 105 9.08 23.29 6.28
N TYR A 106 9.27 22.55 7.38
CA TYR A 106 10.34 21.56 7.49
C TYR A 106 10.08 20.35 6.59
N LEU A 107 8.80 19.98 6.44
CA LEU A 107 8.36 18.84 5.64
C LEU A 107 8.19 19.17 4.15
N SER A 108 8.39 20.43 3.73
CA SER A 108 8.18 20.89 2.34
C SER A 108 9.00 20.15 1.28
N ARG A 109 10.08 19.46 1.69
CA ARG A 109 10.93 18.65 0.82
C ARG A 109 10.66 17.15 0.92
N LEU A 110 9.79 16.75 1.85
CA LEU A 110 9.45 15.35 2.09
C LEU A 110 8.23 14.99 1.25
N LYS A 111 8.25 13.86 0.57
CA LYS A 111 7.07 13.35 -0.14
C LYS A 111 6.03 12.87 0.88
N LEU A 112 4.90 13.55 0.94
CA LEU A 112 3.80 13.19 1.83
C LEU A 112 2.67 12.57 1.02
N LEU A 113 2.32 11.34 1.34
CA LEU A 113 1.27 10.57 0.69
C LEU A 113 0.14 10.32 1.68
N ALA A 114 -1.10 10.66 1.32
CA ALA A 114 -2.27 10.46 2.17
C ALA A 114 -3.49 10.03 1.33
N PRO A 115 -4.58 9.58 1.95
CA PRO A 115 -5.84 9.33 1.24
C PRO A 115 -6.46 10.60 0.64
N GLY A 116 -6.17 11.77 1.21
CA GLY A 116 -6.62 13.06 0.73
C GLY A 116 -5.96 14.20 1.50
N TRP A 117 -6.06 15.43 0.97
CA TRP A 117 -5.43 16.64 1.49
C TRP A 117 -6.45 17.74 1.77
N ASP A 118 -7.58 17.39 2.36
CA ASP A 118 -8.66 18.34 2.65
C ASP A 118 -8.20 19.47 3.56
N GLY A 119 -8.53 20.68 3.17
CA GLY A 119 -8.23 21.90 3.92
C GLY A 119 -6.77 22.38 3.86
N VAL A 120 -5.93 21.70 3.08
CA VAL A 120 -4.59 22.22 2.73
C VAL A 120 -4.76 23.21 1.59
N GLU A 121 -4.28 24.44 1.79
CA GLU A 121 -4.29 25.41 0.71
C GLU A 121 -3.36 24.96 -0.42
N PRO A 122 -3.82 25.01 -1.68
CA PRO A 122 -2.99 24.62 -2.81
C PRO A 122 -1.83 25.59 -2.94
N GLY A 123 -0.69 25.19 -2.41
CA GLY A 123 0.59 25.88 -2.61
C GLY A 123 1.23 25.47 -3.94
N GLN A 124 2.39 26.03 -4.25
CA GLN A 124 3.22 25.58 -5.38
C GLN A 124 3.96 24.27 -5.08
N GLU A 125 3.63 23.62 -4.00
CA GLU A 125 4.39 22.54 -3.40
C GLU A 125 3.96 21.20 -3.94
N LYS A 126 4.79 20.64 -4.83
CA LYS A 126 4.57 19.35 -5.48
C LYS A 126 4.96 18.15 -4.62
N HIS A 127 5.04 18.31 -3.30
CA HIS A 127 5.45 17.22 -2.39
C HIS A 127 4.28 16.41 -1.83
N LEU A 128 3.04 16.87 -2.04
CA LEU A 128 1.83 16.20 -1.60
C LEU A 128 1.26 15.32 -2.70
N ALA A 129 0.88 14.10 -2.36
CA ALA A 129 0.18 13.22 -3.29
C ALA A 129 -0.89 12.39 -2.56
N GLU A 130 -1.92 12.00 -3.29
CA GLU A 130 -2.98 11.14 -2.80
C GLU A 130 -3.00 9.76 -3.49
N TYR A 131 -3.46 8.76 -2.77
CA TYR A 131 -3.74 7.45 -3.33
C TYR A 131 -5.06 7.48 -4.08
N ASN A 132 -5.02 7.14 -5.35
CA ASN A 132 -6.17 7.23 -6.25
C ASN A 132 -7.00 5.94 -6.23
N ASP A 133 -7.83 5.77 -5.18
CA ASP A 133 -8.75 4.64 -5.05
C ASP A 133 -9.75 4.58 -6.22
N GLY A 134 -10.17 5.76 -6.72
CA GLY A 134 -11.06 5.86 -7.87
C GLY A 134 -10.45 5.25 -9.13
N PHE A 135 -9.14 5.46 -9.36
CA PHE A 135 -8.44 4.82 -10.46
C PHE A 135 -8.50 3.29 -10.35
N MET A 136 -8.17 2.74 -9.20
CA MET A 136 -8.21 1.30 -8.96
C MET A 136 -9.61 0.72 -9.21
N MET A 137 -10.64 1.37 -8.67
CA MET A 137 -12.02 0.90 -8.81
C MET A 137 -12.48 0.90 -10.27
N ASP A 138 -12.30 2.02 -10.96
CA ASP A 138 -12.79 2.18 -12.33
C ASP A 138 -12.00 1.33 -13.33
N MET A 139 -10.67 1.20 -13.15
CA MET A 139 -9.86 0.35 -14.02
C MET A 139 -10.14 -1.14 -13.81
N ARG A 140 -10.38 -1.59 -12.58
CA ARG A 140 -10.78 -2.97 -12.31
C ARG A 140 -12.16 -3.27 -12.88
N SER A 141 -13.14 -2.37 -12.72
CA SER A 141 -14.48 -2.50 -13.31
C SER A 141 -14.42 -2.57 -14.83
N PHE A 142 -13.58 -1.75 -15.46
CA PHE A 142 -13.36 -1.80 -16.91
C PHE A 142 -12.76 -3.14 -17.36
N LEU A 143 -11.70 -3.62 -16.67
CA LEU A 143 -11.05 -4.90 -16.99
C LEU A 143 -11.97 -6.11 -16.77
N LYS A 144 -12.85 -6.02 -15.78
CA LYS A 144 -13.87 -7.03 -15.51
C LYS A 144 -14.95 -7.07 -16.60
N GLY A 145 -15.17 -5.95 -17.30
CA GLY A 145 -16.16 -5.82 -18.36
C GLY A 145 -17.52 -5.31 -17.87
N ASP A 146 -17.53 -4.54 -16.78
CA ASP A 146 -18.73 -3.87 -16.29
C ASP A 146 -19.20 -2.82 -17.33
N GLU A 147 -20.50 -2.58 -17.41
CA GLU A 147 -21.08 -1.61 -18.33
C GLU A 147 -20.67 -0.16 -18.01
N ASP A 148 -20.73 0.71 -19.00
CA ASP A 148 -20.52 2.18 -18.90
C ASP A 148 -19.16 2.63 -18.32
N GLN A 149 -18.13 1.80 -18.38
CA GLN A 149 -16.80 2.14 -17.83
C GLN A 149 -15.90 2.98 -18.76
N LEU A 150 -16.26 3.13 -20.04
CA LEU A 150 -15.40 3.78 -21.04
C LEU A 150 -15.10 5.25 -20.70
N ASN A 151 -16.08 6.01 -20.27
CA ASN A 151 -15.91 7.41 -19.89
C ASN A 151 -15.00 7.57 -18.67
N ARG A 152 -15.14 6.68 -17.70
CA ARG A 152 -14.30 6.65 -16.50
C ARG A 152 -12.85 6.29 -16.84
N LEU A 153 -12.66 5.30 -17.70
CA LEU A 153 -11.35 4.93 -18.24
C LEU A 153 -10.68 6.13 -18.89
N VAL A 154 -11.36 6.81 -19.82
CA VAL A 154 -10.82 7.98 -20.53
C VAL A 154 -10.51 9.12 -19.56
N TYR A 155 -11.36 9.35 -18.57
CA TYR A 155 -11.11 10.32 -17.52
C TYR A 155 -9.78 10.05 -16.80
N HIS A 156 -9.59 8.84 -16.26
CA HIS A 156 -8.38 8.49 -15.49
C HIS A 156 -7.10 8.46 -16.33
N ILE A 157 -7.18 8.08 -17.60
CA ILE A 157 -5.99 8.11 -18.48
C ILE A 157 -5.50 9.54 -18.68
N ARG A 158 -6.41 10.52 -18.75
CA ARG A 158 -6.12 11.91 -19.16
C ARG A 158 -6.07 12.90 -18.00
N HIS A 159 -6.68 12.55 -16.87
CA HIS A 159 -6.85 13.47 -15.77
C HIS A 159 -5.74 13.34 -14.76
N ASN A 160 -5.08 14.47 -14.49
CA ASN A 160 -4.18 14.64 -13.38
C ASN A 160 -4.67 15.83 -12.54
N PRO A 161 -5.11 15.63 -11.29
CA PRO A 161 -5.52 16.72 -10.43
C PRO A 161 -4.43 17.77 -10.34
N GLY A 162 -4.80 19.04 -10.51
CA GLY A 162 -3.82 20.13 -10.67
C GLY A 162 -3.15 20.59 -9.36
N GLN A 163 -3.64 20.17 -8.21
CA GLN A 163 -3.24 20.71 -6.91
C GLN A 163 -2.29 19.80 -6.12
N VAL A 164 -2.53 18.48 -6.18
CA VAL A 164 -1.67 17.47 -5.53
C VAL A 164 -1.33 16.38 -6.53
N GLY A 165 -0.21 15.69 -6.32
CA GLY A 165 0.13 14.51 -7.11
C GLY A 165 -0.87 13.38 -6.88
N VAL A 166 -0.96 12.44 -7.83
CA VAL A 166 -1.74 11.22 -7.65
C VAL A 166 -0.88 9.99 -7.80
N VAL A 167 -1.12 9.02 -6.95
CA VAL A 167 -0.51 7.71 -7.00
C VAL A 167 -1.56 6.70 -7.47
N ASN A 168 -1.45 6.29 -8.72
CA ASN A 168 -2.35 5.30 -9.33
C ASN A 168 -1.87 3.89 -9.01
N TYR A 169 -2.80 2.98 -8.73
CA TYR A 169 -2.49 1.58 -8.47
C TYR A 169 -3.63 0.66 -8.91
N MET A 170 -3.28 -0.59 -9.22
CA MET A 170 -4.24 -1.64 -9.52
C MET A 170 -4.46 -2.57 -8.31
N ALA A 171 -3.44 -2.71 -7.46
CA ALA A 171 -3.46 -3.45 -6.20
C ALA A 171 -2.58 -2.75 -5.16
N ASN A 172 -2.91 -2.89 -3.90
CA ASN A 172 -2.11 -2.39 -2.78
C ASN A 172 -2.13 -3.40 -1.62
N THR A 173 -1.71 -2.99 -0.43
CA THR A 173 -1.64 -3.86 0.75
C THR A 173 -2.99 -4.47 1.10
N ASN A 174 -4.07 -3.68 1.06
CA ASN A 174 -5.44 -4.14 1.30
C ASN A 174 -6.10 -4.61 0.01
N GLY A 175 -6.79 -5.72 0.06
CA GLY A 175 -7.48 -6.28 -1.10
C GLY A 175 -6.66 -7.34 -1.84
N PHE A 176 -7.16 -7.74 -2.99
CA PHE A 176 -6.51 -8.73 -3.85
C PHE A 176 -5.21 -8.23 -4.45
N THR A 177 -4.22 -9.14 -4.55
CA THR A 177 -3.09 -8.96 -5.45
C THR A 177 -3.57 -8.85 -6.89
N LEU A 178 -2.71 -8.42 -7.80
CA LEU A 178 -3.07 -8.34 -9.21
C LEU A 178 -3.40 -9.72 -9.80
N MET A 179 -2.71 -10.78 -9.36
CA MET A 179 -3.01 -12.16 -9.76
C MET A 179 -4.35 -12.64 -9.18
N ASP A 180 -4.64 -12.31 -7.91
CA ASP A 180 -5.89 -12.73 -7.28
C ASP A 180 -7.09 -12.01 -7.90
N MET A 181 -6.95 -10.75 -8.32
CA MET A 181 -7.96 -9.99 -9.05
C MET A 181 -8.46 -10.71 -10.31
N VAL A 182 -7.60 -11.47 -10.99
CA VAL A 182 -7.94 -12.21 -12.21
C VAL A 182 -8.17 -13.71 -11.97
N SER A 183 -8.14 -14.14 -10.71
CA SER A 183 -8.21 -15.56 -10.35
C SER A 183 -9.34 -15.90 -9.39
N TYR A 184 -9.89 -14.91 -8.68
CA TYR A 184 -10.91 -15.13 -7.66
C TYR A 184 -12.04 -14.11 -7.81
N ASP A 185 -13.27 -14.60 -7.76
CA ASP A 185 -14.47 -13.75 -7.67
C ASP A 185 -14.82 -13.45 -6.22
N ARG A 186 -14.42 -14.33 -5.30
CA ARG A 186 -14.70 -14.23 -3.85
C ARG A 186 -13.42 -14.23 -3.05
N LYS A 187 -13.45 -13.60 -1.88
CA LYS A 187 -12.36 -13.68 -0.92
C LYS A 187 -12.27 -15.07 -0.29
N HIS A 188 -11.05 -15.47 0.05
CA HIS A 188 -10.71 -16.71 0.71
C HIS A 188 -9.82 -16.41 1.92
N ASN A 189 -10.42 -15.86 2.98
CA ASN A 189 -9.75 -15.42 4.20
C ASN A 189 -9.85 -16.47 5.32
N GLU A 190 -10.23 -17.71 5.03
CA GLU A 190 -10.43 -18.78 6.03
C GLU A 190 -9.18 -18.98 6.89
N ALA A 191 -7.98 -18.83 6.30
CA ALA A 191 -6.71 -18.91 7.01
C ALA A 191 -6.55 -17.85 8.12
N ASN A 192 -7.32 -16.76 8.07
CA ASN A 192 -7.32 -15.74 9.10
C ASN A 192 -8.08 -16.18 10.37
N GLY A 193 -8.89 -17.26 10.31
CA GLY A 193 -9.64 -17.78 11.45
C GLY A 193 -10.83 -16.92 11.89
N GLU A 194 -11.35 -16.08 10.99
CA GLU A 194 -12.49 -15.19 11.23
C GLU A 194 -13.74 -15.62 10.44
N ASP A 195 -13.83 -16.91 10.09
CA ASP A 195 -14.91 -17.48 9.29
C ASP A 195 -15.14 -16.74 7.96
N ASN A 196 -14.06 -16.25 7.36
CA ASN A 196 -14.09 -15.46 6.12
C ASN A 196 -14.97 -14.18 6.19
N ARG A 197 -15.16 -13.61 7.39
CA ARG A 197 -15.97 -12.40 7.60
C ARG A 197 -15.16 -11.12 7.46
N ASP A 198 -13.85 -11.21 7.65
CA ASP A 198 -12.89 -10.12 7.54
C ASP A 198 -12.60 -9.72 6.08
N GLY A 199 -11.98 -8.57 5.90
CA GLY A 199 -11.72 -8.01 4.57
C GLY A 199 -12.97 -7.55 3.84
N THR A 200 -12.82 -7.16 2.57
CA THR A 200 -13.93 -6.67 1.75
C THR A 200 -14.54 -7.77 0.88
N ASP A 201 -15.87 -7.75 0.71
CA ASP A 201 -16.55 -8.55 -0.30
C ASP A 201 -16.54 -7.89 -1.69
N TYR A 202 -16.15 -6.61 -1.75
CA TYR A 202 -16.17 -5.81 -2.96
C TYR A 202 -14.78 -5.70 -3.59
N ASN A 203 -14.38 -6.76 -4.33
CA ASN A 203 -13.03 -6.87 -4.87
C ASN A 203 -12.87 -6.33 -6.29
N LEU A 204 -13.96 -6.12 -7.02
CA LEU A 204 -13.95 -5.73 -8.43
C LEU A 204 -13.04 -6.66 -9.26
N SER A 205 -13.22 -7.96 -9.06
CA SER A 205 -12.39 -9.03 -9.62
C SER A 205 -13.19 -9.90 -10.58
N TRP A 206 -12.47 -10.66 -11.39
CA TRP A 206 -13.04 -11.65 -12.30
C TRP A 206 -12.10 -12.85 -12.40
N ASN A 207 -12.58 -14.04 -12.06
CA ASN A 207 -11.79 -15.28 -12.05
C ASN A 207 -11.40 -15.81 -13.45
N CYS A 208 -11.80 -15.13 -14.51
CA CYS A 208 -11.59 -15.53 -15.90
C CYS A 208 -12.18 -16.89 -16.26
N GLY A 209 -13.23 -17.31 -15.54
CA GLY A 209 -14.00 -18.54 -15.81
C GLY A 209 -13.61 -19.76 -14.97
N GLU A 210 -12.75 -19.61 -13.96
CA GLU A 210 -12.43 -20.65 -13.00
C GLU A 210 -11.91 -20.05 -11.71
N GLU A 211 -12.55 -20.37 -10.59
CA GLU A 211 -12.15 -19.87 -9.27
C GLU A 211 -10.83 -20.51 -8.82
N GLY A 212 -9.87 -19.68 -8.40
CA GLY A 212 -8.59 -20.16 -7.90
C GLY A 212 -7.62 -20.69 -8.96
N PRO A 213 -6.71 -21.60 -8.59
CA PRO A 213 -5.71 -22.15 -9.50
C PRO A 213 -6.35 -22.90 -10.67
N SER A 214 -5.83 -22.72 -11.89
CA SER A 214 -6.33 -23.37 -13.09
C SER A 214 -5.21 -24.03 -13.89
N ARG A 215 -5.52 -25.20 -14.48
CA ARG A 215 -4.67 -25.88 -15.48
C ARG A 215 -5.19 -25.71 -16.92
N LYS A 216 -6.33 -25.08 -17.09
CA LYS A 216 -6.95 -24.86 -18.42
C LYS A 216 -6.18 -23.78 -19.17
N LYS A 217 -5.57 -24.13 -20.29
CA LYS A 217 -4.76 -23.21 -21.11
C LYS A 217 -5.52 -21.93 -21.48
N ARG A 218 -6.85 -22.00 -21.74
CA ARG A 218 -7.69 -20.86 -22.06
C ARG A 218 -7.76 -19.87 -20.88
N VAL A 219 -7.98 -20.36 -19.65
CA VAL A 219 -8.08 -19.54 -18.46
C VAL A 219 -6.73 -18.87 -18.15
N ILE A 220 -5.64 -19.65 -18.16
CA ILE A 220 -4.28 -19.14 -17.93
C ILE A 220 -3.94 -18.03 -18.96
N ARG A 221 -4.28 -18.24 -20.24
CA ARG A 221 -4.03 -17.24 -21.30
C ARG A 221 -4.83 -15.95 -21.04
N MET A 222 -6.10 -16.08 -20.65
CA MET A 222 -6.96 -14.95 -20.33
C MET A 222 -6.41 -14.14 -19.12
N ARG A 223 -6.06 -14.82 -18.03
CA ARG A 223 -5.46 -14.17 -16.85
C ARG A 223 -4.19 -13.41 -17.22
N LYS A 224 -3.27 -14.03 -17.95
CA LYS A 224 -2.05 -13.36 -18.43
C LYS A 224 -2.32 -12.15 -19.32
N GLN A 225 -3.39 -12.19 -20.10
CA GLN A 225 -3.82 -11.04 -20.92
C GLN A 225 -4.34 -9.92 -20.04
N GLN A 226 -5.20 -10.22 -19.06
CA GLN A 226 -5.76 -9.21 -18.16
C GLN A 226 -4.68 -8.58 -17.24
N LEU A 227 -3.70 -9.36 -16.78
CA LEU A 227 -2.55 -8.82 -16.04
C LEU A 227 -1.77 -7.80 -16.89
N ARG A 228 -1.49 -8.11 -18.15
CA ARG A 228 -0.82 -7.18 -19.07
C ARG A 228 -1.66 -5.94 -19.34
N ASN A 229 -2.97 -6.10 -19.54
CA ASN A 229 -3.88 -4.98 -19.72
C ASN A 229 -3.88 -4.05 -18.50
N ALA A 230 -3.91 -4.61 -17.28
CA ALA A 230 -3.83 -3.85 -16.04
C ALA A 230 -2.53 -3.04 -15.94
N MET A 231 -1.38 -3.65 -16.26
CA MET A 231 -0.09 -2.95 -16.27
C MET A 231 -0.04 -1.86 -17.35
N VAL A 232 -0.58 -2.11 -18.54
CA VAL A 232 -0.66 -1.11 -19.61
C VAL A 232 -1.50 0.08 -19.16
N LEU A 233 -2.68 -0.15 -18.58
CA LEU A 233 -3.52 0.93 -18.04
C LEU A 233 -2.80 1.73 -16.96
N LEU A 234 -2.13 1.05 -16.03
CA LEU A 234 -1.40 1.70 -14.95
C LEU A 234 -0.26 2.59 -15.47
N PHE A 235 0.56 2.09 -16.37
CA PHE A 235 1.75 2.81 -16.84
C PHE A 235 1.48 3.87 -17.92
N LEU A 236 0.38 3.75 -18.66
CA LEU A 236 0.03 4.74 -19.69
C LEU A 236 -0.93 5.82 -19.19
N SER A 237 -1.44 5.71 -17.97
CA SER A 237 -2.26 6.75 -17.35
C SER A 237 -1.41 7.83 -16.72
N GLN A 238 -1.94 9.05 -16.67
CA GLN A 238 -1.27 10.15 -15.98
C GLN A 238 -1.28 9.92 -14.46
N GLY A 239 -0.18 10.27 -13.81
CA GLY A 239 0.04 10.07 -12.38
C GLY A 239 1.27 9.21 -12.11
N THR A 240 1.56 8.97 -10.84
CA THR A 240 2.67 8.13 -10.41
C THR A 240 2.19 6.68 -10.28
N PRO A 241 2.72 5.73 -11.04
CA PRO A 241 2.31 4.33 -10.93
C PRO A 241 2.89 3.70 -9.66
N LEU A 242 2.04 2.97 -8.92
CA LEU A 242 2.44 2.15 -7.79
C LEU A 242 2.17 0.68 -8.13
N ILE A 243 3.19 -0.15 -7.95
CA ILE A 243 3.12 -1.61 -8.06
C ILE A 243 3.28 -2.20 -6.68
N MET A 244 2.40 -3.10 -6.30
CA MET A 244 2.59 -3.91 -5.11
C MET A 244 3.66 -4.96 -5.39
N ALA A 245 4.66 -5.06 -4.52
CA ALA A 245 5.76 -6.03 -4.68
C ALA A 245 5.24 -7.46 -4.90
N GLY A 246 5.69 -8.08 -5.98
CA GLY A 246 5.25 -9.39 -6.42
C GLY A 246 4.21 -9.40 -7.54
N ASP A 247 3.51 -8.28 -7.80
CA ASP A 247 2.55 -8.20 -8.91
C ASP A 247 3.25 -8.33 -10.28
N GLU A 248 4.51 -7.90 -10.37
CA GLU A 248 5.34 -7.98 -11.58
C GLU A 248 5.62 -9.42 -12.05
N PHE A 249 5.59 -10.38 -11.15
CA PHE A 249 5.73 -11.81 -11.49
C PHE A 249 4.48 -12.65 -11.19
N GLY A 250 3.38 -12.01 -10.82
CA GLY A 250 2.09 -12.68 -10.61
C GLY A 250 1.97 -13.40 -9.28
N ARG A 251 2.45 -12.79 -8.20
CA ARG A 251 2.26 -13.27 -6.84
C ARG A 251 0.79 -13.41 -6.50
N THR A 252 0.42 -14.48 -5.84
CA THR A 252 -0.93 -14.73 -5.32
C THR A 252 -0.91 -14.87 -3.80
N ARG A 253 -1.95 -14.39 -3.15
CA ARG A 253 -2.28 -14.67 -1.74
C ARG A 253 -3.35 -15.74 -1.62
N LYS A 254 -3.55 -16.53 -2.68
CA LYS A 254 -4.54 -17.62 -2.75
C LYS A 254 -5.98 -17.13 -2.49
N GLY A 255 -6.28 -15.88 -2.90
CA GLY A 255 -7.58 -15.25 -2.68
C GLY A 255 -7.77 -14.62 -1.30
N ASN A 256 -6.74 -14.58 -0.46
CA ASN A 256 -6.79 -13.84 0.79
C ASN A 256 -6.59 -12.34 0.52
N ASN A 257 -7.63 -11.55 0.77
CA ASN A 257 -7.61 -10.11 0.53
C ASN A 257 -7.36 -9.28 1.79
N ASN A 258 -7.09 -9.92 2.92
CA ASN A 258 -6.82 -9.28 4.21
C ASN A 258 -5.74 -10.03 5.00
N ALA A 259 -4.56 -10.19 4.41
CA ALA A 259 -3.48 -11.02 4.94
C ALA A 259 -2.72 -10.41 6.14
N TYR A 260 -3.39 -9.61 6.98
CA TYR A 260 -2.78 -8.88 8.09
C TYR A 260 -2.09 -9.79 9.13
N CYS A 261 -2.61 -10.99 9.35
CA CYS A 261 -2.10 -11.98 10.30
C CYS A 261 -1.34 -13.14 9.63
N GLN A 262 -1.05 -13.05 8.33
CA GLN A 262 -0.40 -14.11 7.56
C GLN A 262 1.10 -13.86 7.42
N ASP A 263 1.85 -14.07 8.51
CA ASP A 263 3.32 -14.05 8.47
C ASP A 263 3.86 -15.42 8.02
N ASN A 264 3.52 -15.81 6.80
CA ASN A 264 3.82 -17.11 6.20
C ASN A 264 3.86 -17.03 4.68
N GLU A 265 3.86 -18.18 4.00
CA GLU A 265 3.91 -18.31 2.54
C GLU A 265 2.78 -17.61 1.77
N ILE A 266 1.66 -17.26 2.43
CA ILE A 266 0.59 -16.45 1.81
C ILE A 266 1.08 -15.03 1.56
N SER A 267 1.91 -14.49 2.46
CA SER A 267 2.41 -13.12 2.39
C SER A 267 3.84 -13.01 1.91
N TRP A 268 4.68 -14.02 2.14
CA TRP A 268 6.10 -13.94 1.80
C TRP A 268 6.35 -13.93 0.29
N ILE A 269 7.41 -13.24 -0.09
CA ILE A 269 7.96 -13.23 -1.44
C ILE A 269 9.31 -13.93 -1.36
N ASN A 270 9.43 -15.07 -2.03
CA ASN A 270 10.63 -15.90 -2.10
C ASN A 270 11.35 -15.69 -3.43
#